data_37d434aeb6569901a59b3896850d3d43
#
_entry.id   37d434aeb6569901a59b3896850d3d43
#
_cell.length_a   1.000
_cell.length_b   1.000
_cell.length_c   1.000
_cell.angle_alpha   90.00
_cell.angle_beta   90.00
_cell.angle_gamma   90.00
#
_symmetry.space_group_name_H-M   'P 1'
#
loop_
_entity.id
_entity.type
_entity.pdbx_description
1 polymer ?
#
loop_
_entity_poly.entity_id
_entity_poly.type
_entity_poly.pdbx_seq_one_letter_code
_entity_poly.pdbx_strand_id
1 'polypeptide(L)'
;MLVYVVFGGMLATTWVQIIKALLLIAGALLLSYLVLQFHHFSFTQFFNAVAHADYGGSAAPKNLMEPGLKFGVAVAGPWGPLDLISLCLGLVLGTAGLPHILVRFYTVPDAKTARSSVVWAMAIIGLFYIMTTFFGFGAATILKKALILTADGKPDTNMVAPILAQQLGGEFFFAFISAVAFATILAVVAGLTMSASASFAHDFYSNVLHHGKENRPGQEVKVARITAFCVGAVSIGIAIYLGPSVNAAFLVGLAFSVAASANLPVIVLSVFWKRFNTSGAVAGLAVGLIASILLILLSPNGIYGKAGAPFPLENPGIVSIPLGFLAAWLGTILTARDPEAEAKFAELKVRAHTGLGSEKATAH
;
A
#
# COMPACT_ATOMS: atom_id res chain seq x y z
N MET A 1 -19.15 1.63 -5.65
CA MET A 1 -18.33 1.77 -4.44
C MET A 1 -18.93 2.77 -3.44
N LEU A 2 -19.12 4.05 -3.76
CA LEU A 2 -19.66 5.06 -2.85
C LEU A 2 -21.02 4.66 -2.24
N VAL A 3 -21.93 4.11 -3.06
CA VAL A 3 -23.22 3.58 -2.59
C VAL A 3 -23.03 2.48 -1.54
N TYR A 4 -22.13 1.55 -1.81
CA TYR A 4 -21.83 0.44 -0.90
C TYR A 4 -21.20 0.90 0.43
N VAL A 5 -20.29 1.89 0.39
CA VAL A 5 -19.67 2.48 1.60
C VAL A 5 -20.70 3.22 2.46
N VAL A 6 -21.56 3.99 1.80
CA VAL A 6 -22.58 4.83 2.50
C VAL A 6 -23.65 3.99 3.20
N PHE A 7 -24.02 2.82 2.63
CA PHE A 7 -25.11 1.98 3.14
C PHE A 7 -24.65 0.72 3.88
N GLY A 8 -23.45 0.18 3.57
CA GLY A 8 -23.02 -1.14 4.03
C GLY A 8 -22.30 -1.19 5.38
N GLY A 9 -21.72 -0.11 5.85
CA GLY A 9 -20.98 -0.05 7.12
C GLY A 9 -19.76 -1.00 7.21
N MET A 10 -19.11 -1.05 8.38
CA MET A 10 -17.87 -1.84 8.58
C MET A 10 -18.07 -3.35 8.54
N LEU A 11 -19.20 -3.86 9.03
CA LEU A 11 -19.44 -5.30 9.10
C LEU A 11 -19.60 -5.93 7.70
N ALA A 12 -20.36 -5.27 6.82
CA ALA A 12 -20.55 -5.72 5.45
C ALA A 12 -19.21 -5.69 4.67
N THR A 13 -18.38 -4.68 4.89
CA THR A 13 -17.05 -4.60 4.25
C THR A 13 -16.13 -5.74 4.68
N THR A 14 -16.20 -6.18 5.93
CA THR A 14 -15.37 -7.29 6.44
C THR A 14 -15.75 -8.62 5.79
N TRP A 15 -17.03 -8.95 5.69
CA TRP A 15 -17.47 -10.18 5.02
C TRP A 15 -17.09 -10.24 3.55
N VAL A 16 -17.28 -9.13 2.83
CA VAL A 16 -16.87 -9.06 1.43
C VAL A 16 -15.35 -9.23 1.29
N GLN A 17 -14.55 -8.71 2.22
CA GLN A 17 -13.10 -8.89 2.21
C GLN A 17 -12.68 -10.34 2.46
N ILE A 18 -13.39 -11.10 3.31
CA ILE A 18 -13.11 -12.52 3.54
C ILE A 18 -13.40 -13.32 2.26
N ILE A 19 -14.58 -13.13 1.67
CA ILE A 19 -14.99 -13.85 0.46
C ILE A 19 -14.01 -13.55 -0.70
N LYS A 20 -13.66 -12.28 -0.93
CA LYS A 20 -12.72 -11.90 -1.98
C LYS A 20 -11.33 -12.50 -1.76
N ALA A 21 -10.85 -12.56 -0.50
CA ALA A 21 -9.53 -13.11 -0.20
C ALA A 21 -9.47 -14.60 -0.55
N LEU A 22 -10.52 -15.35 -0.25
CA LEU A 22 -10.64 -16.76 -0.62
C LEU A 22 -10.65 -16.94 -2.14
N LEU A 23 -11.44 -16.14 -2.86
CA LEU A 23 -11.51 -16.19 -4.33
C LEU A 23 -10.18 -15.77 -4.98
N LEU A 24 -9.52 -14.74 -4.42
CA LEU A 24 -8.23 -14.27 -4.92
C LEU A 24 -7.13 -15.34 -4.76
N ILE A 25 -7.06 -15.99 -3.59
CA ILE A 25 -6.11 -17.07 -3.33
C ILE A 25 -6.40 -18.27 -4.23
N ALA A 26 -7.67 -18.67 -4.36
CA ALA A 26 -8.06 -19.76 -5.24
C ALA A 26 -7.70 -19.46 -6.71
N GLY A 27 -7.98 -18.25 -7.19
CA GLY A 27 -7.61 -17.81 -8.53
C GLY A 27 -6.10 -17.78 -8.77
N ALA A 28 -5.34 -17.29 -7.80
CA ALA A 28 -3.88 -17.24 -7.87
C ALA A 28 -3.25 -18.65 -7.83
N LEU A 29 -3.77 -19.55 -7.01
CA LEU A 29 -3.35 -20.96 -6.99
C LEU A 29 -3.62 -21.64 -8.33
N LEU A 30 -4.83 -21.48 -8.88
CA LEU A 30 -5.18 -22.07 -10.16
C LEU A 30 -4.33 -21.48 -11.29
N LEU A 31 -4.10 -20.16 -11.30
CA LEU A 31 -3.26 -19.53 -12.31
C LEU A 31 -1.80 -20.03 -12.23
N SER A 32 -1.25 -20.10 -11.01
CA SER A 32 0.10 -20.63 -10.78
C SER A 32 0.21 -22.11 -11.19
N TYR A 33 -0.82 -22.90 -10.88
CA TYR A 33 -0.91 -24.31 -11.32
C TYR A 33 -0.89 -24.42 -12.85
N LEU A 34 -1.70 -23.63 -13.56
CA LEU A 34 -1.75 -23.65 -15.04
C LEU A 34 -0.41 -23.20 -15.66
N VAL A 35 0.26 -22.22 -15.09
CA VAL A 35 1.61 -21.80 -15.52
C VAL A 35 2.61 -22.96 -15.36
N LEU A 36 2.61 -23.63 -14.20
CA LEU A 36 3.48 -24.78 -13.98
C LEU A 36 3.13 -25.96 -14.89
N GLN A 37 1.86 -26.21 -15.14
CA GLN A 37 1.39 -27.23 -16.09
C GLN A 37 1.89 -26.95 -17.51
N PHE A 38 1.86 -25.67 -17.94
CA PHE A 38 2.42 -25.26 -19.23
C PHE A 38 3.91 -25.59 -19.36
N HIS A 39 4.65 -25.51 -18.26
CA HIS A 39 6.08 -25.87 -18.18
C HIS A 39 6.30 -27.31 -17.68
N HIS A 40 5.32 -28.21 -17.86
CA HIS A 40 5.40 -29.65 -17.48
C HIS A 40 5.78 -29.89 -16.01
N PHE A 41 5.36 -28.98 -15.10
CA PHE A 41 5.69 -29.00 -13.66
C PHE A 41 7.21 -29.03 -13.38
N SER A 42 8.04 -28.60 -14.31
CA SER A 42 9.50 -28.55 -14.18
C SER A 42 9.94 -27.11 -13.85
N PHE A 43 10.38 -26.88 -12.64
CA PHE A 43 10.97 -25.61 -12.24
C PHE A 43 12.19 -25.22 -13.09
N THR A 44 12.99 -26.21 -13.47
CA THR A 44 14.18 -25.98 -14.33
C THR A 44 13.76 -25.48 -15.70
N GLN A 45 12.76 -26.10 -16.33
CA GLN A 45 12.24 -25.63 -17.62
C GLN A 45 11.61 -24.25 -17.51
N PHE A 46 10.84 -24.01 -16.45
CA PHE A 46 10.22 -22.71 -16.18
C PHE A 46 11.27 -21.60 -16.06
N PHE A 47 12.25 -21.75 -15.19
CA PHE A 47 13.28 -20.73 -15.00
C PHE A 47 14.22 -20.58 -16.20
N ASN A 48 14.51 -21.65 -16.92
CA ASN A 48 15.23 -21.56 -18.21
C ASN A 48 14.42 -20.76 -19.25
N ALA A 49 13.13 -20.99 -19.35
CA ALA A 49 12.26 -20.19 -20.23
C ALA A 49 12.24 -18.71 -19.82
N VAL A 50 12.20 -18.41 -18.53
CA VAL A 50 12.27 -17.04 -17.99
C VAL A 50 13.60 -16.36 -18.32
N ALA A 51 14.72 -17.09 -18.20
CA ALA A 51 16.05 -16.58 -18.49
C ALA A 51 16.25 -16.23 -19.97
N HIS A 52 15.50 -16.87 -20.86
CA HIS A 52 15.59 -16.68 -22.32
C HIS A 52 14.32 -16.04 -22.90
N ALA A 53 13.45 -15.46 -22.06
CA ALA A 53 12.20 -14.85 -22.51
C ALA A 53 12.49 -13.61 -23.39
N ASP A 54 11.91 -13.59 -24.58
CA ASP A 54 11.93 -12.42 -25.47
C ASP A 54 10.85 -11.41 -25.02
N TYR A 55 11.14 -10.76 -23.90
CA TYR A 55 10.25 -9.75 -23.34
C TYR A 55 10.79 -8.37 -23.68
N GLY A 56 10.01 -7.59 -24.44
CA GLY A 56 10.32 -6.18 -24.66
C GLY A 56 10.76 -5.77 -26.06
N GLY A 57 10.87 -6.69 -27.04
CA GLY A 57 11.23 -6.37 -28.42
C GLY A 57 12.61 -5.70 -28.54
N SER A 58 13.51 -5.97 -27.64
CA SER A 58 14.94 -5.70 -27.77
C SER A 58 15.56 -6.71 -28.71
N ALA A 59 16.56 -6.29 -29.48
CA ALA A 59 17.29 -7.15 -30.43
C ALA A 59 18.02 -8.35 -29.77
N ALA A 60 18.05 -8.42 -28.44
CA ALA A 60 18.56 -9.55 -27.66
C ALA A 60 17.59 -9.94 -26.53
N PRO A 61 17.38 -11.23 -26.27
CA PRO A 61 16.62 -11.70 -25.11
C PRO A 61 17.21 -11.12 -23.83
N LYS A 62 16.37 -10.58 -22.95
CA LYS A 62 16.82 -10.12 -21.63
C LYS A 62 16.62 -11.27 -20.64
N ASN A 63 17.67 -11.60 -19.92
CA ASN A 63 17.57 -12.55 -18.82
C ASN A 63 16.78 -11.95 -17.66
N LEU A 64 15.50 -12.31 -17.55
CA LEU A 64 14.62 -11.79 -16.49
C LEU A 64 14.98 -12.31 -15.09
N MET A 65 15.91 -13.28 -14.99
CA MET A 65 16.44 -13.77 -13.73
C MET A 65 17.53 -12.87 -13.14
N GLU A 66 18.05 -11.93 -13.92
CA GLU A 66 19.02 -10.97 -13.41
C GLU A 66 18.34 -9.95 -12.47
N PRO A 67 18.92 -9.70 -11.27
CA PRO A 67 18.35 -8.77 -10.32
C PRO A 67 18.42 -7.33 -10.85
N GLY A 68 17.37 -6.56 -10.60
CA GLY A 68 17.38 -5.12 -10.80
C GLY A 68 17.32 -4.64 -12.25
N LEU A 69 16.84 -5.42 -13.19
CA LEU A 69 16.75 -5.03 -14.61
C LEU A 69 16.10 -3.66 -14.85
N LYS A 70 15.04 -3.31 -14.12
CA LYS A 70 14.42 -2.00 -14.19
C LYS A 70 15.28 -0.92 -13.53
N PHE A 71 16.00 -1.28 -12.47
CA PHE A 71 16.76 -0.38 -11.60
C PHE A 71 18.28 -0.48 -11.80
N GLY A 72 18.73 -1.29 -12.77
CA GLY A 72 20.14 -1.41 -13.08
C GLY A 72 20.73 -0.12 -13.65
N VAL A 73 22.02 0.10 -13.42
CA VAL A 73 22.73 1.31 -13.88
C VAL A 73 22.62 1.48 -15.41
N ALA A 74 22.62 0.39 -16.16
CA ALA A 74 22.51 0.42 -17.63
C ALA A 74 21.14 0.93 -18.14
N VAL A 75 20.06 0.81 -17.33
CA VAL A 75 18.69 1.14 -17.71
C VAL A 75 18.20 2.42 -17.02
N ALA A 76 18.43 2.51 -15.71
CA ALA A 76 17.94 3.60 -14.86
C ALA A 76 19.04 4.62 -14.51
N GLY A 77 20.24 4.48 -15.06
CA GLY A 77 21.37 5.33 -14.76
C GLY A 77 21.96 5.12 -13.35
N PRO A 78 22.86 5.99 -12.90
CA PRO A 78 23.62 5.80 -11.66
C PRO A 78 22.73 5.78 -10.40
N TRP A 79 21.54 6.32 -10.47
CA TRP A 79 20.58 6.42 -9.35
C TRP A 79 19.66 5.20 -9.23
N GLY A 80 19.61 4.32 -10.24
CA GLY A 80 18.70 3.17 -10.27
C GLY A 80 18.81 2.26 -9.05
N PRO A 81 19.99 1.80 -8.60
CA PRO A 81 20.11 0.97 -7.40
C PRO A 81 19.63 1.66 -6.13
N LEU A 82 19.86 2.98 -5.99
CA LEU A 82 19.36 3.75 -4.85
C LEU A 82 17.84 3.89 -4.89
N ASP A 83 17.25 4.00 -6.07
CA ASP A 83 15.80 4.04 -6.23
C ASP A 83 15.14 2.71 -5.84
N LEU A 84 15.78 1.57 -6.17
CA LEU A 84 15.33 0.26 -5.68
C LEU A 84 15.34 0.18 -4.15
N ILE A 85 16.44 0.61 -3.51
CA ILE A 85 16.53 0.65 -2.05
C ILE A 85 15.44 1.56 -1.47
N SER A 86 15.22 2.71 -2.08
CA SER A 86 14.19 3.67 -1.68
C SER A 86 12.78 3.07 -1.77
N LEU A 87 12.49 2.37 -2.86
CA LEU A 87 11.21 1.63 -3.02
C LEU A 87 11.06 0.54 -1.96
N CYS A 88 12.10 -0.27 -1.73
CA CYS A 88 12.07 -1.33 -0.72
C CYS A 88 11.84 -0.76 0.69
N LEU A 89 12.52 0.33 1.05
CA LEU A 89 12.30 1.02 2.33
C LEU A 89 10.86 1.53 2.45
N GLY A 90 10.35 2.18 1.39
CA GLY A 90 8.97 2.65 1.35
C GLY A 90 7.97 1.51 1.55
N LEU A 91 8.12 0.39 0.85
CA LEU A 91 7.21 -0.76 0.95
C LEU A 91 7.28 -1.45 2.31
N VAL A 92 8.48 -1.73 2.82
CA VAL A 92 8.67 -2.43 4.10
C VAL A 92 8.20 -1.58 5.28
N LEU A 93 8.63 -0.34 5.34
CA LEU A 93 8.34 0.55 6.46
C LEU A 93 6.93 1.17 6.34
N GLY A 94 6.41 1.35 5.13
CA GLY A 94 5.11 1.93 4.87
C GLY A 94 3.95 1.08 5.39
N THR A 95 4.08 -0.25 5.36
CA THR A 95 3.06 -1.15 5.91
C THR A 95 2.76 -0.89 7.39
N ALA A 96 3.77 -0.50 8.16
CA ALA A 96 3.60 -0.15 9.58
C ALA A 96 3.01 1.26 9.79
N GLY A 97 3.05 2.12 8.77
CA GLY A 97 2.52 3.48 8.83
C GLY A 97 1.10 3.66 8.25
N LEU A 98 0.49 2.62 7.69
CA LEU A 98 -0.80 2.71 7.02
C LEU A 98 -1.99 2.67 8.01
N PRO A 99 -2.78 3.75 8.14
CA PRO A 99 -3.84 3.85 9.15
C PRO A 99 -4.90 2.76 9.01
N HIS A 100 -5.29 2.41 7.79
CA HIS A 100 -6.32 1.40 7.52
C HIS A 100 -5.90 -0.04 7.90
N ILE A 101 -4.60 -0.29 8.08
CA ILE A 101 -4.08 -1.55 8.63
C ILE A 101 -4.11 -1.48 10.16
N LEU A 102 -3.66 -0.36 10.74
CA LEU A 102 -3.56 -0.19 12.19
C LEU A 102 -4.93 -0.20 12.88
N VAL A 103 -5.95 0.43 12.28
CA VAL A 103 -7.33 0.45 12.81
C VAL A 103 -7.89 -0.97 13.01
N ARG A 104 -7.44 -1.97 12.25
CA ARG A 104 -7.90 -3.35 12.42
C ARG A 104 -7.46 -4.00 13.72
N PHE A 105 -6.37 -3.54 14.32
CA PHE A 105 -5.95 -4.02 15.64
C PHE A 105 -6.91 -3.64 16.76
N TYR A 106 -7.71 -2.59 16.57
CA TYR A 106 -8.75 -2.20 17.53
C TYR A 106 -10.02 -3.07 17.44
N THR A 107 -10.15 -3.90 16.40
CA THR A 107 -11.32 -4.77 16.20
C THR A 107 -11.15 -6.18 16.75
N VAL A 108 -9.98 -6.51 17.29
CA VAL A 108 -9.70 -7.83 17.89
C VAL A 108 -9.84 -7.78 19.41
N PRO A 109 -10.31 -8.89 20.04
CA PRO A 109 -10.67 -8.88 21.46
C PRO A 109 -9.48 -8.79 22.40
N ASP A 110 -8.28 -9.23 21.99
CA ASP A 110 -7.11 -9.28 22.85
C ASP A 110 -5.78 -9.18 22.07
N ALA A 111 -4.69 -8.89 22.78
CA ALA A 111 -3.35 -8.74 22.23
C ALA A 111 -2.78 -10.08 21.67
N LYS A 112 -3.20 -11.23 22.19
CA LYS A 112 -2.77 -12.53 21.70
C LYS A 112 -3.37 -12.81 20.33
N THR A 113 -4.66 -12.52 20.17
CA THR A 113 -5.37 -12.60 18.90
C THR A 113 -4.76 -11.63 17.87
N ALA A 114 -4.43 -10.40 18.28
CA ALA A 114 -3.74 -9.44 17.42
C ALA A 114 -2.40 -9.97 16.89
N ARG A 115 -1.54 -10.53 17.76
CA ARG A 115 -0.26 -11.13 17.34
C ARG A 115 -0.46 -12.32 16.41
N SER A 116 -1.38 -13.22 16.75
CA SER A 116 -1.69 -14.39 15.92
C SER A 116 -2.17 -13.97 14.53
N SER A 117 -3.02 -12.95 14.45
CA SER A 117 -3.52 -12.44 13.18
C SER A 117 -2.40 -11.89 12.28
N VAL A 118 -1.39 -11.22 12.85
CA VAL A 118 -0.22 -10.73 12.09
C VAL A 118 0.59 -11.89 11.53
N VAL A 119 0.84 -12.95 12.31
CA VAL A 119 1.59 -14.12 11.84
C VAL A 119 0.87 -14.83 10.69
N TRP A 120 -0.44 -15.05 10.83
CA TRP A 120 -1.25 -15.62 9.76
C TRP A 120 -1.32 -14.74 8.52
N ALA A 121 -1.45 -13.42 8.70
CA ALA A 121 -1.44 -12.47 7.59
C ALA A 121 -0.11 -12.52 6.84
N MET A 122 1.03 -12.53 7.55
CA MET A 122 2.35 -12.64 6.92
C MET A 122 2.51 -13.94 6.14
N ALA A 123 2.06 -15.07 6.69
CA ALA A 123 2.15 -16.36 6.03
C ALA A 123 1.30 -16.40 4.73
N ILE A 124 0.05 -15.94 4.80
CA ILE A 124 -0.87 -15.93 3.66
C ILE A 124 -0.41 -14.94 2.59
N ILE A 125 -0.01 -13.74 2.97
CA ILE A 125 0.52 -12.72 2.06
C ILE A 125 1.82 -13.20 1.42
N GLY A 126 2.73 -13.79 2.20
CA GLY A 126 3.99 -14.36 1.69
C GLY A 126 3.75 -15.45 0.64
N LEU A 127 2.82 -16.37 0.91
CA LEU A 127 2.41 -17.40 -0.05
C LEU A 127 1.85 -16.77 -1.34
N PHE A 128 1.00 -15.75 -1.20
CA PHE A 128 0.46 -15.04 -2.34
C PHE A 128 1.56 -14.36 -3.19
N TYR A 129 2.54 -13.72 -2.56
CA TYR A 129 3.68 -13.14 -3.29
C TYR A 129 4.51 -14.19 -4.03
N ILE A 130 4.71 -15.38 -3.47
CA ILE A 130 5.35 -16.49 -4.19
C ILE A 130 4.53 -16.84 -5.44
N MET A 131 3.20 -16.94 -5.32
CA MET A 131 2.33 -17.19 -6.48
C MET A 131 2.42 -16.08 -7.53
N THR A 132 2.49 -14.82 -7.14
CA THR A 132 2.63 -13.69 -8.10
C THR A 132 3.92 -13.79 -8.92
N THR A 133 4.99 -14.38 -8.37
CA THR A 133 6.23 -14.63 -9.10
C THR A 133 5.99 -15.64 -10.24
N PHE A 134 5.22 -16.71 -10.00
CA PHE A 134 4.92 -17.69 -11.04
C PHE A 134 4.10 -17.12 -12.18
N PHE A 135 3.02 -16.42 -11.92
CA PHE A 135 2.24 -15.86 -13.02
C PHE A 135 2.86 -14.59 -13.62
N GLY A 136 3.68 -13.83 -12.87
CA GLY A 136 4.46 -12.73 -13.43
C GLY A 136 5.49 -13.21 -14.46
N PHE A 137 6.33 -14.14 -14.09
CA PHE A 137 7.30 -14.76 -14.99
C PHE A 137 6.64 -15.66 -16.05
N GLY A 138 5.57 -16.38 -15.68
CA GLY A 138 4.78 -17.15 -16.62
C GLY A 138 4.19 -16.28 -17.73
N ALA A 139 3.70 -15.12 -17.42
CA ALA A 139 3.23 -14.17 -18.42
C ALA A 139 4.34 -13.75 -19.39
N ALA A 140 5.55 -13.52 -18.89
CA ALA A 140 6.68 -13.14 -19.73
C ALA A 140 7.09 -14.26 -20.72
N THR A 141 6.89 -15.52 -20.34
CA THR A 141 7.22 -16.68 -21.20
C THR A 141 6.10 -17.11 -22.13
N ILE A 142 4.83 -16.89 -21.74
CA ILE A 142 3.66 -17.43 -22.43
C ILE A 142 2.99 -16.37 -23.32
N LEU A 143 2.93 -15.10 -22.84
CA LEU A 143 2.22 -14.05 -23.56
C LEU A 143 3.08 -13.42 -24.64
N LYS A 144 2.50 -13.20 -25.81
CA LYS A 144 3.13 -12.39 -26.85
C LYS A 144 3.00 -10.91 -26.50
N LYS A 145 4.04 -10.12 -26.78
CA LYS A 145 4.10 -8.69 -26.52
C LYS A 145 2.87 -7.91 -27.03
N ALA A 146 2.37 -8.28 -28.21
CA ALA A 146 1.22 -7.62 -28.82
C ALA A 146 -0.07 -7.74 -28.00
N LEU A 147 -0.20 -8.74 -27.13
CA LEU A 147 -1.37 -8.96 -26.30
C LEU A 147 -1.41 -8.06 -25.05
N ILE A 148 -0.30 -7.41 -24.70
CA ILE A 148 -0.14 -6.62 -23.48
C ILE A 148 -0.06 -5.12 -23.80
N LEU A 149 -0.36 -4.72 -25.04
CA LEU A 149 -0.34 -3.31 -25.43
C LEU A 149 -1.74 -2.69 -25.31
N THR A 150 -1.78 -1.44 -24.81
CA THR A 150 -2.97 -0.59 -24.91
C THR A 150 -3.24 -0.21 -26.37
N ALA A 151 -4.43 0.34 -26.65
CA ALA A 151 -4.77 0.88 -27.96
C ALA A 151 -3.75 1.90 -28.49
N ASP A 152 -3.08 2.62 -27.58
CA ASP A 152 -2.04 3.60 -27.90
C ASP A 152 -0.64 2.98 -28.07
N GLY A 153 -0.53 1.65 -28.10
CA GLY A 153 0.74 0.93 -28.25
C GLY A 153 1.65 0.96 -27.01
N LYS A 154 1.14 1.39 -25.86
CA LYS A 154 1.88 1.38 -24.58
C LYS A 154 1.65 0.06 -23.83
N PRO A 155 2.64 -0.44 -23.05
CA PRO A 155 2.44 -1.64 -22.25
C PRO A 155 1.34 -1.44 -21.19
N ASP A 156 0.33 -2.31 -21.17
CA ASP A 156 -0.68 -2.38 -20.11
C ASP A 156 -0.30 -3.46 -19.10
N THR A 157 0.56 -3.10 -18.17
CA THR A 157 1.05 -4.03 -17.14
C THR A 157 -0.03 -4.45 -16.13
N ASN A 158 -1.14 -3.73 -16.06
CA ASN A 158 -2.24 -4.04 -15.14
C ASN A 158 -3.11 -5.20 -15.67
N MET A 159 -3.11 -5.44 -16.97
CA MET A 159 -3.90 -6.51 -17.63
C MET A 159 -3.18 -7.84 -17.76
N VAL A 160 -1.93 -7.94 -17.30
CA VAL A 160 -1.09 -9.15 -17.47
C VAL A 160 -1.74 -10.40 -16.90
N ALA A 161 -2.23 -10.35 -15.66
CA ALA A 161 -2.83 -11.52 -15.00
C ALA A 161 -4.18 -11.96 -15.64
N PRO A 162 -5.13 -11.05 -15.97
CA PRO A 162 -6.32 -11.40 -16.72
C PRO A 162 -6.02 -12.02 -18.10
N ILE A 163 -5.10 -11.44 -18.88
CA ILE A 163 -4.74 -11.94 -20.22
C ILE A 163 -4.07 -13.31 -20.10
N LEU A 164 -3.20 -13.53 -19.11
CA LEU A 164 -2.60 -14.83 -18.86
C LEU A 164 -3.68 -15.88 -18.50
N ALA A 165 -4.65 -15.50 -17.69
CA ALA A 165 -5.77 -16.38 -17.35
C ALA A 165 -6.60 -16.75 -18.62
N GLN A 166 -6.81 -15.81 -19.53
CA GLN A 166 -7.47 -16.07 -20.81
C GLN A 166 -6.68 -17.07 -21.66
N GLN A 167 -5.37 -16.86 -21.77
CA GLN A 167 -4.50 -17.69 -22.59
C GLN A 167 -4.41 -19.14 -22.09
N LEU A 168 -4.42 -19.34 -20.77
CA LEU A 168 -4.25 -20.66 -20.15
C LEU A 168 -5.57 -21.37 -19.83
N GLY A 169 -6.62 -20.64 -19.47
CA GLY A 169 -7.89 -21.19 -19.01
C GLY A 169 -9.12 -20.73 -19.80
N GLY A 170 -8.92 -19.97 -20.90
CA GLY A 170 -9.98 -19.50 -21.77
C GLY A 170 -10.83 -18.38 -21.18
N GLU A 171 -11.93 -18.05 -21.88
CA GLU A 171 -12.81 -16.91 -21.55
C GLU A 171 -13.44 -17.01 -20.17
N PHE A 172 -13.79 -18.21 -19.72
CA PHE A 172 -14.38 -18.40 -18.40
C PHE A 172 -13.41 -18.01 -17.28
N PHE A 173 -12.16 -18.43 -17.41
CA PHE A 173 -11.15 -18.13 -16.40
C PHE A 173 -10.71 -16.65 -16.44
N PHE A 174 -10.66 -16.05 -17.64
CA PHE A 174 -10.51 -14.62 -17.81
C PHE A 174 -11.60 -13.83 -17.05
N ALA A 175 -12.88 -14.21 -17.28
CA ALA A 175 -14.00 -13.55 -16.62
C ALA A 175 -13.94 -13.72 -15.09
N PHE A 176 -13.58 -14.92 -14.60
CA PHE A 176 -13.41 -15.19 -13.18
C PHE A 176 -12.30 -14.32 -12.55
N ILE A 177 -11.09 -14.30 -13.09
CA ILE A 177 -9.97 -13.49 -12.57
C ILE A 177 -10.28 -12.00 -12.63
N SER A 178 -10.91 -11.53 -13.73
CA SER A 178 -11.33 -10.13 -13.87
C SER A 178 -12.39 -9.74 -12.84
N ALA A 179 -13.38 -10.59 -12.59
CA ALA A 179 -14.40 -10.36 -11.56
C ALA A 179 -13.81 -10.32 -10.15
N VAL A 180 -12.88 -11.24 -9.82
CA VAL A 180 -12.19 -11.27 -8.54
C VAL A 180 -11.31 -10.04 -8.34
N ALA A 181 -10.58 -9.61 -9.38
CA ALA A 181 -9.78 -8.39 -9.37
C ALA A 181 -10.68 -7.16 -9.12
N PHE A 182 -11.78 -7.04 -9.86
CA PHE A 182 -12.73 -5.94 -9.70
C PHE A 182 -13.37 -5.91 -8.30
N ALA A 183 -13.82 -7.04 -7.79
CA ALA A 183 -14.35 -7.16 -6.42
C ALA A 183 -13.31 -6.77 -5.36
N THR A 184 -12.04 -7.13 -5.61
CA THR A 184 -10.93 -6.78 -4.71
C THR A 184 -10.68 -5.27 -4.69
N ILE A 185 -10.64 -4.63 -5.86
CA ILE A 185 -10.49 -3.18 -5.98
C ILE A 185 -11.63 -2.46 -5.25
N LEU A 186 -12.89 -2.86 -5.50
CA LEU A 186 -14.05 -2.25 -4.84
C LEU A 186 -13.96 -2.32 -3.30
N ALA A 187 -13.61 -3.47 -2.76
CA ALA A 187 -13.56 -3.67 -1.32
C ALA A 187 -12.40 -2.91 -0.65
N VAL A 188 -11.23 -2.82 -1.32
CA VAL A 188 -10.08 -2.06 -0.78
C VAL A 188 -10.35 -0.57 -0.82
N VAL A 189 -10.82 -0.06 -1.96
CA VAL A 189 -11.13 1.38 -2.11
C VAL A 189 -12.24 1.80 -1.14
N ALA A 190 -13.24 0.94 -0.92
CA ALA A 190 -14.28 1.19 0.10
C ALA A 190 -13.68 1.32 1.50
N GLY A 191 -12.79 0.41 1.90
CA GLY A 191 -12.12 0.45 3.20
C GLY A 191 -11.25 1.70 3.40
N LEU A 192 -10.49 2.08 2.37
CA LEU A 192 -9.65 3.29 2.40
C LEU A 192 -10.50 4.57 2.51
N THR A 193 -11.57 4.66 1.72
CA THR A 193 -12.49 5.80 1.74
C THR A 193 -13.20 5.92 3.08
N MET A 194 -13.63 4.80 3.67
CA MET A 194 -14.23 4.81 5.02
C MET A 194 -13.24 5.26 6.09
N SER A 195 -12.01 4.75 6.06
CA SER A 195 -10.99 5.16 7.02
C SER A 195 -10.69 6.66 6.93
N ALA A 196 -10.48 7.18 5.72
CA ALA A 196 -10.23 8.60 5.50
C ALA A 196 -11.42 9.48 5.93
N SER A 197 -12.64 9.06 5.62
CA SER A 197 -13.84 9.83 5.97
C SER A 197 -14.19 9.80 7.46
N ALA A 198 -13.95 8.67 8.13
CA ALA A 198 -14.12 8.55 9.57
C ALA A 198 -13.10 9.40 10.33
N SER A 199 -11.82 9.35 9.95
CA SER A 199 -10.78 10.21 10.55
C SER A 199 -11.10 11.69 10.34
N PHE A 200 -11.54 12.11 9.16
CA PHE A 200 -11.91 13.51 8.93
C PHE A 200 -13.11 13.93 9.79
N ALA A 201 -14.14 13.11 9.87
CA ALA A 201 -15.35 13.44 10.62
C ALA A 201 -15.08 13.45 12.14
N HIS A 202 -14.38 12.46 12.66
CA HIS A 202 -14.11 12.36 14.09
C HIS A 202 -12.95 13.26 14.52
N ASP A 203 -11.77 13.10 13.91
CA ASP A 203 -10.56 13.75 14.40
C ASP A 203 -10.52 15.24 14.03
N PHE A 204 -10.86 15.59 12.78
CA PHE A 204 -10.78 16.96 12.33
C PHE A 204 -12.06 17.74 12.64
N TYR A 205 -13.22 17.23 12.21
CA TYR A 205 -14.48 17.98 12.36
C TYR A 205 -14.93 18.06 13.83
N SER A 206 -15.01 16.92 14.53
CA SER A 206 -15.50 16.90 15.91
C SER A 206 -14.47 17.45 16.91
N ASN A 207 -13.21 17.02 16.83
CA ASN A 207 -12.21 17.39 17.84
C ASN A 207 -11.53 18.73 17.56
N VAL A 208 -11.17 19.04 16.29
CA VAL A 208 -10.45 20.29 15.96
C VAL A 208 -11.43 21.43 15.73
N LEU A 209 -12.44 21.28 14.86
CA LEU A 209 -13.36 22.36 14.54
C LEU A 209 -14.40 22.63 15.64
N HIS A 210 -14.92 21.60 16.29
CA HIS A 210 -15.95 21.72 17.34
C HIS A 210 -15.39 21.61 18.76
N HIS A 211 -14.06 21.48 18.92
CA HIS A 211 -13.37 21.40 20.22
C HIS A 211 -13.95 20.33 21.16
N GLY A 212 -14.34 19.16 20.63
CA GLY A 212 -14.92 18.07 21.41
C GLY A 212 -16.30 18.34 22.02
N LYS A 213 -17.00 19.44 21.59
CA LYS A 213 -18.38 19.68 22.03
C LYS A 213 -19.30 18.63 21.42
N GLU A 214 -20.33 18.22 22.18
CA GLU A 214 -21.30 17.23 21.70
C GLU A 214 -21.91 17.68 20.36
N ASN A 215 -21.67 16.88 19.33
CA ASN A 215 -22.28 17.05 18.02
C ASN A 215 -23.76 16.65 18.09
N ARG A 216 -24.60 17.28 17.28
CA ARG A 216 -26.00 16.85 17.13
C ARG A 216 -26.00 15.38 16.65
N PRO A 217 -26.92 14.52 17.17
CA PRO A 217 -27.00 13.13 16.74
C PRO A 217 -27.03 13.00 15.21
N GLY A 218 -26.15 12.18 14.64
CA GLY A 218 -26.06 11.97 13.20
C GLY A 218 -25.24 12.99 12.39
N GLN A 219 -24.75 14.09 12.98
CA GLN A 219 -23.98 15.10 12.26
C GLN A 219 -22.62 14.57 11.82
N GLU A 220 -21.94 13.83 12.67
CA GLU A 220 -20.66 13.18 12.36
C GLU A 220 -20.80 12.19 11.18
N VAL A 221 -21.85 11.39 11.17
CA VAL A 221 -22.15 10.46 10.06
C VAL A 221 -22.41 11.22 8.76
N LYS A 222 -23.10 12.36 8.82
CA LYS A 222 -23.34 13.21 7.65
C LYS A 222 -22.03 13.77 7.10
N VAL A 223 -21.15 14.27 7.97
CA VAL A 223 -19.82 14.77 7.58
C VAL A 223 -18.98 13.65 6.97
N ALA A 224 -18.95 12.47 7.59
CA ALA A 224 -18.25 11.32 7.05
C ALA A 224 -18.74 10.96 5.63
N ARG A 225 -20.05 10.97 5.37
CA ARG A 225 -20.62 10.70 4.03
C ARG A 225 -20.20 11.74 2.99
N ILE A 226 -20.23 13.02 3.35
CA ILE A 226 -19.81 14.11 2.46
C ILE A 226 -18.30 13.95 2.13
N THR A 227 -17.49 13.72 3.16
CA THR A 227 -16.04 13.50 2.99
C THR A 227 -15.74 12.28 2.11
N ALA A 228 -16.46 11.18 2.31
CA ALA A 228 -16.32 9.98 1.46
C ALA A 228 -16.62 10.28 -0.01
N PHE A 229 -17.65 11.09 -0.27
CA PHE A 229 -17.98 11.53 -1.62
C PHE A 229 -16.88 12.40 -2.22
N CYS A 230 -16.39 13.40 -1.47
CA CYS A 230 -15.31 14.29 -1.92
C CYS A 230 -14.01 13.53 -2.22
N VAL A 231 -13.58 12.63 -1.31
CA VAL A 231 -12.41 11.79 -1.51
C VAL A 231 -12.56 10.90 -2.75
N GLY A 232 -13.75 10.30 -2.92
CA GLY A 232 -14.05 9.49 -4.10
C GLY A 232 -14.00 10.30 -5.40
N ALA A 233 -14.59 11.49 -5.42
CA ALA A 233 -14.59 12.36 -6.60
C ALA A 233 -13.16 12.81 -6.99
N VAL A 234 -12.35 13.22 -6.00
CA VAL A 234 -10.95 13.59 -6.21
C VAL A 234 -10.14 12.39 -6.75
N SER A 235 -10.34 11.20 -6.17
CA SER A 235 -9.66 9.97 -6.61
C SER A 235 -10.00 9.62 -8.06
N ILE A 236 -11.28 9.76 -8.47
CA ILE A 236 -11.71 9.56 -9.86
C ILE A 236 -11.05 10.60 -10.77
N GLY A 237 -11.03 11.86 -10.39
CA GLY A 237 -10.38 12.93 -11.17
C GLY A 237 -8.90 12.66 -11.41
N ILE A 238 -8.17 12.23 -10.36
CA ILE A 238 -6.75 11.86 -10.47
C ILE A 238 -6.58 10.62 -11.38
N ALA A 239 -7.44 9.60 -11.25
CA ALA A 239 -7.35 8.40 -12.07
C ALA A 239 -7.58 8.71 -13.56
N ILE A 240 -8.53 9.58 -13.89
CA ILE A 240 -8.77 10.04 -15.26
C ILE A 240 -7.58 10.81 -15.81
N TYR A 241 -7.00 11.71 -14.98
CA TYR A 241 -5.83 12.50 -15.37
C TYR A 241 -4.59 11.64 -15.63
N LEU A 242 -4.33 10.63 -14.80
CA LEU A 242 -3.18 9.73 -14.94
C LEU A 242 -3.32 8.76 -16.11
N GLY A 243 -4.53 8.34 -16.44
CA GLY A 243 -4.82 7.41 -17.53
C GLY A 243 -4.46 5.95 -17.24
N PRO A 244 -4.75 5.02 -18.17
CA PRO A 244 -4.63 3.57 -17.96
C PRO A 244 -3.18 3.05 -18.00
N SER A 245 -2.24 3.82 -18.53
CA SER A 245 -0.84 3.39 -18.72
C SER A 245 0.01 3.44 -17.45
N VAL A 246 -0.53 4.00 -16.35
CA VAL A 246 0.21 4.09 -15.09
C VAL A 246 0.16 2.76 -14.35
N ASN A 247 1.33 2.29 -13.94
CA ASN A 247 1.44 1.04 -13.18
C ASN A 247 0.88 1.22 -11.75
N ALA A 248 -0.15 0.42 -11.41
CA ALA A 248 -0.81 0.48 -10.11
C ALA A 248 0.16 0.16 -8.95
N ALA A 249 1.08 -0.80 -9.13
CA ALA A 249 2.06 -1.16 -8.11
C ALA A 249 3.03 -0.01 -7.79
N PHE A 250 3.38 0.80 -8.80
CA PHE A 250 4.18 2.00 -8.59
C PHE A 250 3.45 3.02 -7.71
N LEU A 251 2.18 3.30 -7.98
CA LEU A 251 1.38 4.22 -7.15
C LEU A 251 1.25 3.73 -5.70
N VAL A 252 1.10 2.42 -5.51
CA VAL A 252 1.10 1.80 -4.17
C VAL A 252 2.45 2.04 -3.47
N GLY A 253 3.57 1.87 -4.16
CA GLY A 253 4.91 2.15 -3.63
C GLY A 253 5.06 3.59 -3.15
N LEU A 254 4.54 4.56 -3.92
CA LEU A 254 4.52 5.98 -3.51
C LEU A 254 3.65 6.22 -2.27
N ALA A 255 2.45 5.66 -2.22
CA ALA A 255 1.56 5.78 -1.06
C ALA A 255 2.19 5.20 0.22
N PHE A 256 2.89 4.07 0.10
CA PHE A 256 3.62 3.46 1.20
C PHE A 256 4.81 4.32 1.65
N SER A 257 5.54 4.93 0.71
CA SER A 257 6.62 5.86 1.02
C SER A 257 6.12 7.10 1.77
N VAL A 258 4.96 7.64 1.41
CA VAL A 258 4.31 8.74 2.14
C VAL A 258 3.94 8.30 3.57
N ALA A 259 3.30 7.13 3.71
CA ALA A 259 2.93 6.60 5.02
C ALA A 259 4.16 6.30 5.91
N ALA A 260 5.23 5.76 5.33
CA ALA A 260 6.50 5.54 6.02
C ALA A 260 7.16 6.83 6.47
N SER A 261 7.04 7.90 5.69
CA SER A 261 7.69 9.18 5.99
C SER A 261 6.95 9.99 7.04
N ALA A 262 5.62 9.97 7.01
CA ALA A 262 4.79 10.76 7.91
C ALA A 262 4.42 9.99 9.19
N ASN A 263 3.79 8.82 9.06
CA ASN A 263 3.17 8.14 10.20
C ASN A 263 4.15 7.27 11.00
N LEU A 264 5.06 6.55 10.32
CA LEU A 264 5.95 5.60 10.98
C LEU A 264 6.85 6.26 12.05
N PRO A 265 7.50 7.42 11.81
CA PRO A 265 8.32 8.07 12.84
C PRO A 265 7.54 8.33 14.11
N VAL A 266 6.30 8.81 14.00
CA VAL A 266 5.43 9.11 15.14
C VAL A 266 5.06 7.84 15.87
N ILE A 267 4.66 6.78 15.19
CA ILE A 267 4.30 5.50 15.79
C ILE A 267 5.48 4.89 16.53
N VAL A 268 6.64 4.82 15.89
CA VAL A 268 7.84 4.22 16.49
C VAL A 268 8.31 5.04 17.71
N LEU A 269 8.40 6.35 17.58
CA LEU A 269 8.89 7.18 18.68
C LEU A 269 7.89 7.25 19.83
N SER A 270 6.57 7.21 19.58
CA SER A 270 5.57 7.16 20.64
C SER A 270 5.64 5.88 21.48
N VAL A 271 5.99 4.76 20.87
CA VAL A 271 6.07 3.46 21.55
C VAL A 271 7.43 3.24 22.25
N PHE A 272 8.52 3.72 21.64
CA PHE A 272 9.87 3.38 22.10
C PHE A 272 10.63 4.51 22.80
N TRP A 273 10.18 5.77 22.66
CA TRP A 273 10.91 6.90 23.21
C TRP A 273 10.12 7.70 24.25
N LYS A 274 10.49 7.55 25.52
CA LYS A 274 9.81 8.13 26.69
C LYS A 274 9.61 9.66 26.63
N ARG A 275 10.57 10.39 26.03
CA ARG A 275 10.52 11.85 25.93
C ARG A 275 9.65 12.37 24.78
N PHE A 276 9.20 11.50 23.90
CA PHE A 276 8.42 11.90 22.72
C PHE A 276 7.15 12.64 23.14
N ASN A 277 6.89 13.79 22.49
CA ASN A 277 5.77 14.68 22.80
C ASN A 277 4.96 15.07 21.57
N THR A 278 3.86 15.77 21.79
CA THR A 278 2.93 16.20 20.72
C THR A 278 3.61 17.10 19.69
N SER A 279 4.50 18.00 20.10
CA SER A 279 5.21 18.89 19.17
C SER A 279 6.12 18.10 18.21
N GLY A 280 6.81 17.09 18.73
CA GLY A 280 7.59 16.16 17.92
C GLY A 280 6.73 15.36 16.96
N ALA A 281 5.56 14.91 17.40
CA ALA A 281 4.60 14.20 16.55
C ALA A 281 4.11 15.07 15.38
N VAL A 282 3.69 16.29 15.66
CA VAL A 282 3.23 17.25 14.63
C VAL A 282 4.36 17.58 13.67
N ALA A 283 5.57 17.85 14.16
CA ALA A 283 6.72 18.15 13.31
C ALA A 283 7.07 16.96 12.39
N GLY A 284 7.11 15.73 12.93
CA GLY A 284 7.40 14.52 12.16
C GLY A 284 6.36 14.25 11.08
N LEU A 285 5.07 14.33 11.43
CA LEU A 285 3.97 14.16 10.46
C LEU A 285 4.04 15.22 9.36
N ALA A 286 4.15 16.51 9.71
CA ALA A 286 4.13 17.59 8.74
C ALA A 286 5.34 17.53 7.81
N VAL A 287 6.55 17.43 8.35
CA VAL A 287 7.77 17.38 7.53
C VAL A 287 7.84 16.11 6.69
N GLY A 288 7.52 14.93 7.27
CA GLY A 288 7.49 13.67 6.54
C GLY A 288 6.50 13.68 5.39
N LEU A 289 5.29 14.22 5.62
CA LEU A 289 4.25 14.36 4.58
C LEU A 289 4.68 15.34 3.48
N ILE A 290 5.07 16.56 3.87
CA ILE A 290 5.46 17.61 2.92
C ILE A 290 6.69 17.18 2.11
N ALA A 291 7.72 16.65 2.77
CA ALA A 291 8.93 16.20 2.09
C ALA A 291 8.64 15.07 1.09
N SER A 292 7.84 14.07 1.47
CA SER A 292 7.50 12.97 0.56
C SER A 292 6.71 13.46 -0.66
N ILE A 293 5.71 14.33 -0.48
CA ILE A 293 4.92 14.88 -1.57
C ILE A 293 5.79 15.76 -2.48
N LEU A 294 6.60 16.67 -1.92
CA LEU A 294 7.49 17.53 -2.70
C LEU A 294 8.48 16.71 -3.53
N LEU A 295 9.10 15.69 -2.94
CA LEU A 295 10.05 14.84 -3.66
C LEU A 295 9.37 14.03 -4.77
N ILE A 296 8.11 13.58 -4.56
CA ILE A 296 7.33 12.93 -5.62
C ILE A 296 7.05 13.91 -6.77
N LEU A 297 6.65 15.14 -6.48
CA LEU A 297 6.38 16.15 -7.50
C LEU A 297 7.64 16.57 -8.26
N LEU A 298 8.80 16.56 -7.60
CA LEU A 298 10.11 16.87 -8.18
C LEU A 298 10.78 15.66 -8.86
N SER A 299 10.20 14.46 -8.74
CA SER A 299 10.74 13.20 -9.28
C SER A 299 10.56 13.10 -10.80
N PRO A 300 11.24 12.14 -11.46
CA PRO A 300 11.07 11.87 -12.89
C PRO A 300 9.65 11.57 -13.34
N ASN A 301 8.80 11.07 -12.44
CA ASN A 301 7.38 10.80 -12.70
C ASN A 301 6.47 11.96 -12.22
N GLY A 302 7.04 13.06 -11.74
CA GLY A 302 6.33 14.25 -11.30
C GLY A 302 6.12 15.29 -12.41
N ILE A 303 6.08 16.57 -12.02
CA ILE A 303 5.71 17.69 -12.89
C ILE A 303 6.73 17.93 -14.01
N TYR A 304 8.01 17.72 -13.73
CA TYR A 304 9.11 18.08 -14.65
C TYR A 304 9.45 16.97 -15.66
N GLY A 305 8.91 15.75 -15.49
CA GLY A 305 9.21 14.60 -16.33
C GLY A 305 10.69 14.15 -16.23
N LYS A 306 11.03 13.07 -16.97
CA LYS A 306 12.33 12.39 -16.82
C LYS A 306 13.55 13.23 -17.15
N ALA A 307 13.44 14.17 -18.09
CA ALA A 307 14.58 14.97 -18.57
C ALA A 307 14.90 16.20 -17.69
N GLY A 308 13.93 16.69 -16.91
CA GLY A 308 14.08 17.94 -16.14
C GLY A 308 13.91 17.77 -14.63
N ALA A 309 13.79 16.56 -14.12
CA ALA A 309 13.52 16.29 -12.71
C ALA A 309 14.69 16.75 -11.81
N PRO A 310 14.44 17.68 -10.85
CA PRO A 310 15.46 18.09 -9.90
C PRO A 310 15.84 16.99 -8.91
N PHE A 311 14.90 16.08 -8.61
CA PHE A 311 15.14 14.93 -7.76
C PHE A 311 15.27 13.67 -8.63
N PRO A 312 16.40 12.94 -8.54
CA PRO A 312 16.72 11.89 -9.51
C PRO A 312 16.03 10.57 -9.29
N LEU A 313 15.42 10.33 -8.09
CA LEU A 313 14.77 9.07 -7.73
C LEU A 313 13.27 9.12 -8.02
N GLU A 314 12.71 8.02 -8.49
CA GLU A 314 11.26 7.85 -8.65
C GLU A 314 10.55 7.70 -7.30
N ASN A 315 11.25 7.14 -6.30
CA ASN A 315 10.73 6.87 -4.95
C ASN A 315 11.42 7.76 -3.91
N PRO A 316 10.68 8.52 -3.08
CA PRO A 316 11.26 9.48 -2.14
C PRO A 316 11.76 8.84 -0.83
N GLY A 317 11.41 7.58 -0.53
CA GLY A 317 11.52 6.96 0.79
C GLY A 317 12.88 7.09 1.46
N ILE A 318 13.98 6.91 0.70
CA ILE A 318 15.35 6.98 1.25
C ILE A 318 15.70 8.36 1.84
N VAL A 319 15.04 9.42 1.37
CA VAL A 319 15.23 10.80 1.86
C VAL A 319 14.11 11.21 2.80
N SER A 320 12.86 10.99 2.41
CA SER A 320 11.70 11.48 3.16
C SER A 320 11.49 10.76 4.51
N ILE A 321 11.81 9.47 4.60
CA ILE A 321 11.68 8.72 5.86
C ILE A 321 12.67 9.24 6.93
N PRO A 322 13.98 9.34 6.66
CA PRO A 322 14.91 9.94 7.61
C PRO A 322 14.55 11.39 7.99
N LEU A 323 14.06 12.19 7.05
CA LEU A 323 13.60 13.56 7.33
C LEU A 323 12.41 13.58 8.31
N GLY A 324 11.45 12.67 8.16
CA GLY A 324 10.35 12.51 9.11
C GLY A 324 10.82 12.16 10.51
N PHE A 325 11.75 11.19 10.63
CA PHE A 325 12.36 10.84 11.92
C PHE A 325 13.15 12.00 12.54
N LEU A 326 13.96 12.70 11.74
CA LEU A 326 14.76 13.84 12.19
C LEU A 326 13.86 14.98 12.69
N ALA A 327 12.80 15.30 11.94
CA ALA A 327 11.86 16.34 12.34
C ALA A 327 11.10 15.99 13.63
N ALA A 328 10.67 14.72 13.78
CA ALA A 328 10.04 14.24 15.00
C ALA A 328 10.98 14.31 16.21
N TRP A 329 12.24 13.94 16.01
CA TRP A 329 13.27 14.00 17.02
C TRP A 329 13.60 15.45 17.42
N LEU A 330 13.86 16.33 16.44
CA LEU A 330 14.14 17.75 16.68
C LEU A 330 12.95 18.46 17.34
N GLY A 331 11.73 18.25 16.83
CA GLY A 331 10.52 18.83 17.40
C GLY A 331 10.32 18.45 18.88
N THR A 332 10.69 17.22 19.24
CA THR A 332 10.65 16.78 20.64
C THR A 332 11.73 17.41 21.51
N ILE A 333 12.97 17.52 20.99
CA ILE A 333 14.10 18.02 21.80
C ILE A 333 14.01 19.54 22.00
N LEU A 334 13.56 20.26 20.97
CA LEU A 334 13.46 21.73 20.99
C LEU A 334 12.26 22.25 21.81
N THR A 335 11.36 21.37 22.22
CA THR A 335 10.18 21.74 23.01
C THR A 335 10.29 21.27 24.45
N ALA A 336 9.47 21.88 25.31
CA ALA A 336 9.42 21.55 26.73
C ALA A 336 9.05 20.07 26.95
N ARG A 337 9.57 19.48 28.00
CA ARG A 337 9.20 18.12 28.42
C ARG A 337 7.76 18.10 28.90
N ASP A 338 7.09 17.00 28.64
CA ASP A 338 5.75 16.70 29.17
C ASP A 338 5.89 15.64 30.30
N PRO A 339 5.90 16.09 31.56
CA PRO A 339 6.11 15.18 32.71
C PRO A 339 4.96 14.18 32.86
N GLU A 340 3.74 14.56 32.45
CA GLU A 340 2.57 13.69 32.56
C GLU A 340 2.65 12.54 31.55
N ALA A 341 3.01 12.84 30.31
CA ALA A 341 3.24 11.84 29.28
C ALA A 341 4.40 10.91 29.64
N GLU A 342 5.50 11.47 30.21
CA GLU A 342 6.64 10.67 30.66
C GLU A 342 6.29 9.72 31.82
N ALA A 343 5.40 10.13 32.73
CA ALA A 343 4.93 9.28 33.84
C ALA A 343 4.05 8.12 33.30
N LYS A 344 3.16 8.39 32.38
CA LYS A 344 2.27 7.39 31.76
C LYS A 344 3.02 6.40 30.85
N PHE A 345 4.21 6.73 30.37
CA PHE A 345 5.02 5.88 29.49
C PHE A 345 5.39 4.53 30.12
N ALA A 346 5.68 4.50 31.43
CA ALA A 346 5.99 3.26 32.14
C ALA A 346 4.81 2.29 32.10
N GLU A 347 3.60 2.79 32.30
CA GLU A 347 2.36 2.01 32.20
C GLU A 347 2.11 1.55 30.77
N LEU A 348 2.27 2.43 29.78
CA LEU A 348 2.16 2.09 28.35
C LEU A 348 3.11 0.92 28.01
N LYS A 349 4.37 0.99 28.45
CA LYS A 349 5.37 -0.05 28.19
C LYS A 349 4.96 -1.40 28.77
N VAL A 350 4.46 -1.43 30.01
CA VAL A 350 3.98 -2.66 30.66
C VAL A 350 2.78 -3.22 29.87
N ARG A 351 1.79 -2.38 29.56
CA ARG A 351 0.59 -2.80 28.80
C ARG A 351 0.95 -3.31 27.40
N ALA A 352 1.86 -2.63 26.69
CA ALA A 352 2.30 -3.04 25.37
C ALA A 352 2.99 -4.41 25.34
N HIS A 353 3.78 -4.74 26.39
CA HIS A 353 4.46 -6.03 26.47
C HIS A 353 3.60 -7.16 27.03
N THR A 354 2.69 -6.87 27.95
CA THR A 354 1.89 -7.89 28.66
C THR A 354 0.48 -8.06 28.06
N GLY A 355 -0.02 -7.06 27.34
CA GLY A 355 -1.40 -7.04 26.87
C GLY A 355 -2.43 -6.77 27.98
N LEU A 356 -2.00 -6.41 29.21
CA LEU A 356 -2.90 -6.07 30.30
C LEU A 356 -3.76 -4.85 29.94
N GLY A 357 -5.07 -4.97 30.12
CA GLY A 357 -6.03 -3.90 29.85
C GLY A 357 -6.47 -3.77 28.39
N SER A 358 -6.05 -4.66 27.49
CA SER A 358 -6.53 -4.69 26.10
C SER A 358 -8.02 -5.02 26.00
N GLU A 359 -8.57 -5.74 26.98
CA GLU A 359 -10.02 -6.05 27.07
C GLU A 359 -10.89 -4.79 27.21
N LYS A 360 -10.33 -3.69 27.75
CA LYS A 360 -11.04 -2.42 27.89
C LYS A 360 -10.94 -1.52 26.63
N ALA A 361 -10.03 -1.82 25.71
CA ALA A 361 -9.81 -1.05 24.49
C ALA A 361 -10.89 -1.29 23.42
N THR A 362 -11.66 -2.37 23.55
CA THR A 362 -12.76 -2.73 22.62
C THR A 362 -14.09 -2.05 22.96
N ALA A 363 -14.13 -1.19 23.98
CA ALA A 363 -15.34 -0.52 24.47
C ALA A 363 -15.54 0.91 23.90
N HIS A 364 -14.87 1.26 22.81
CA HIS A 364 -15.02 2.56 22.13
C HIS A 364 -15.65 2.44 20.74
#